data_24785dfeada55176fabed8828bd38ab2
#
_entry.id   24785dfeada55176fabed8828bd38ab2
#
_cell.length_a   1.000
_cell.length_b   1.000
_cell.length_c   1.000
_cell.angle_alpha   90.00
_cell.angle_beta   90.00
_cell.angle_gamma   90.00
#
_symmetry.space_group_name_H-M   'P 1'
#
loop_
_entity.id
_entity.type
_entity.pdbx_description
1 polymer ?
#
loop_
_entity_poly.entity_id
_entity_poly.type
_entity_poly.pdbx_seq_one_letter_code
_entity_poly.pdbx_strand_id
1 'polypeptide(L)'
;MKRSQCYLVLIASIFCSMAYAQERITLGDGSRLSVYMLKPAQTLSEPSPLVILMGGGPGNASISRDTSIWLGGGFAERGWMVAVPVSPNNRAFRGDENNHKVEQLITELQKRDEIAKGKVLLAGISNGGMSALEIARRNPANYMGVAAVPALATSVVDNRVLAGFPVYLRIGGADQLGWAERFDETAEALTEAGVDLDAAILDSAPHMFRMNWESLEPWLEKVSE
;
A
#
# COMPACT_ATOMS: atom_id res chain seq x y z
N MET A 1 13.23 -64.13 0.74
CA MET A 1 13.90 -62.85 0.51
C MET A 1 12.88 -61.89 -0.06
N LYS A 2 12.33 -60.95 0.75
CA LYS A 2 11.40 -59.92 0.29
C LYS A 2 12.21 -58.66 0.04
N ARG A 3 12.21 -58.16 -1.23
CA ARG A 3 12.81 -56.88 -1.60
C ARG A 3 11.83 -55.76 -1.26
N SER A 4 12.20 -54.94 -0.28
CA SER A 4 11.53 -53.68 0.00
C SER A 4 11.91 -52.65 -1.10
N GLN A 5 10.95 -52.21 -1.87
CA GLN A 5 11.10 -51.04 -2.76
C GLN A 5 10.80 -49.79 -1.97
N CYS A 6 11.85 -48.97 -1.70
CA CYS A 6 11.70 -47.61 -1.20
C CYS A 6 11.30 -46.74 -2.37
N TYR A 7 10.08 -46.17 -2.33
CA TYR A 7 9.67 -45.09 -3.22
C TYR A 7 10.17 -43.77 -2.65
N LEU A 8 11.11 -43.15 -3.35
CA LEU A 8 11.57 -41.80 -3.09
C LEU A 8 10.52 -40.82 -3.64
N VAL A 9 9.71 -40.21 -2.78
CA VAL A 9 8.79 -39.15 -3.16
C VAL A 9 9.59 -37.86 -3.30
N LEU A 10 9.85 -37.43 -4.53
CA LEU A 10 10.46 -36.15 -4.82
C LEU A 10 9.38 -35.08 -4.64
N ILE A 11 9.41 -34.35 -3.54
CA ILE A 11 8.60 -33.16 -3.35
C ILE A 11 9.29 -32.02 -4.14
N ALA A 12 8.82 -31.78 -5.35
CA ALA A 12 9.22 -30.61 -6.12
C ALA A 12 8.60 -29.36 -5.46
N SER A 13 9.39 -28.62 -4.70
CA SER A 13 9.02 -27.31 -4.20
C SER A 13 8.96 -26.36 -5.41
N ILE A 14 7.74 -26.06 -5.88
CA ILE A 14 7.52 -25.02 -6.89
C ILE A 14 7.76 -23.69 -6.19
N PHE A 15 8.98 -23.17 -6.29
CA PHE A 15 9.24 -21.76 -6.00
C PHE A 15 8.54 -20.96 -7.09
N CYS A 16 7.35 -20.46 -6.81
CA CYS A 16 6.69 -19.45 -7.64
C CYS A 16 7.54 -18.18 -7.52
N SER A 17 8.41 -17.92 -8.49
CA SER A 17 9.13 -16.66 -8.57
C SER A 17 8.10 -15.57 -8.77
N MET A 18 7.89 -14.69 -7.79
CA MET A 18 7.11 -13.48 -7.97
C MET A 18 7.72 -12.69 -9.13
N ALA A 19 7.01 -12.62 -10.24
CA ALA A 19 7.46 -11.86 -11.40
C ALA A 19 7.27 -10.37 -11.10
N TYR A 20 8.35 -9.71 -10.70
CA TYR A 20 8.43 -8.26 -10.60
C TYR A 20 8.58 -7.69 -12.01
N ALA A 21 7.52 -7.17 -12.57
CA ALA A 21 7.57 -6.50 -13.86
C ALA A 21 7.46 -4.99 -13.67
N GLN A 22 8.48 -4.24 -14.12
CA GLN A 22 8.36 -2.80 -14.27
C GLN A 22 7.67 -2.51 -15.60
N GLU A 23 6.53 -1.86 -15.53
CA GLU A 23 5.76 -1.44 -16.70
C GLU A 23 5.78 0.08 -16.87
N ARG A 24 5.56 0.55 -18.09
CA ARG A 24 5.27 1.96 -18.38
C ARG A 24 3.82 2.08 -18.83
N ILE A 25 3.01 2.72 -17.98
CA ILE A 25 1.59 2.91 -18.22
C ILE A 25 1.37 4.31 -18.78
N THR A 26 0.68 4.41 -19.93
CA THR A 26 0.26 5.69 -20.49
C THR A 26 -1.00 6.14 -19.75
N LEU A 27 -0.96 7.33 -19.17
CA LEU A 27 -2.06 7.93 -18.43
C LEU A 27 -3.04 8.64 -19.38
N GLY A 28 -4.21 9.02 -18.86
CA GLY A 28 -5.24 9.69 -19.66
C GLY A 28 -4.82 11.04 -20.27
N ASP A 29 -3.85 11.71 -19.65
CA ASP A 29 -3.25 12.96 -20.16
C ASP A 29 -2.14 12.73 -21.21
N GLY A 30 -1.87 11.48 -21.59
CA GLY A 30 -0.82 11.06 -22.52
C GLY A 30 0.58 10.97 -21.90
N SER A 31 0.77 11.36 -20.65
CA SER A 31 2.03 11.15 -19.92
C SER A 31 2.24 9.66 -19.61
N ARG A 32 3.47 9.28 -19.24
CA ARG A 32 3.80 7.90 -18.90
C ARG A 32 4.30 7.81 -17.47
N LEU A 33 3.79 6.83 -16.73
CA LEU A 33 4.22 6.52 -15.39
C LEU A 33 4.86 5.13 -15.35
N SER A 34 6.05 5.01 -14.75
CA SER A 34 6.67 3.72 -14.47
C SER A 34 6.05 3.13 -13.20
N VAL A 35 5.72 1.85 -13.23
CA VAL A 35 5.03 1.15 -12.13
C VAL A 35 5.62 -0.23 -11.98
N TYR A 36 5.93 -0.65 -10.76
CA TYR A 36 6.21 -2.05 -10.46
C TYR A 36 4.88 -2.76 -10.18
N MET A 37 4.58 -3.79 -10.97
CA MET A 37 3.37 -4.58 -10.83
C MET A 37 3.69 -5.93 -10.21
N LEU A 38 2.92 -6.34 -9.21
CA LEU A 38 2.97 -7.69 -8.65
C LEU A 38 1.58 -8.31 -8.79
N LYS A 39 1.55 -9.51 -9.37
CA LYS A 39 0.33 -10.31 -9.41
C LYS A 39 0.14 -11.04 -8.09
N PRO A 40 -1.09 -11.36 -7.70
CA PRO A 40 -1.34 -12.21 -6.55
C PRO A 40 -0.56 -13.51 -6.64
N ALA A 41 0.08 -13.92 -5.54
CA ALA A 41 0.77 -15.21 -5.45
C ALA A 41 -0.21 -16.38 -5.52
N GLN A 42 -1.44 -16.15 -5.03
CA GLN A 42 -2.58 -17.04 -5.14
C GLN A 42 -3.79 -16.21 -5.55
N THR A 43 -4.52 -16.68 -6.54
CA THR A 43 -5.77 -16.04 -6.95
C THR A 43 -6.86 -16.44 -5.97
N LEU A 44 -7.15 -15.57 -5.00
CA LEU A 44 -8.22 -15.77 -4.01
C LEU A 44 -9.58 -15.28 -4.54
N SER A 45 -9.55 -14.31 -5.45
CA SER A 45 -10.71 -13.80 -6.17
C SER A 45 -10.32 -13.39 -7.58
N GLU A 46 -11.25 -13.52 -8.55
CA GLU A 46 -11.11 -12.97 -9.90
C GLU A 46 -12.34 -12.13 -10.21
N PRO A 47 -12.16 -10.83 -10.51
CA PRO A 47 -10.91 -10.07 -10.57
C PRO A 47 -10.31 -9.79 -9.18
N SER A 48 -8.99 -9.57 -9.12
CA SER A 48 -8.26 -9.32 -7.86
C SER A 48 -8.41 -7.88 -7.39
N PRO A 49 -8.55 -7.61 -6.07
CA PRO A 49 -8.54 -6.25 -5.53
C PRO A 49 -7.20 -5.56 -5.79
N LEU A 50 -7.23 -4.24 -5.98
CA LEU A 50 -6.06 -3.44 -6.28
C LEU A 50 -5.59 -2.65 -5.06
N VAL A 51 -4.29 -2.71 -4.78
CA VAL A 51 -3.63 -1.78 -3.88
C VAL A 51 -2.62 -0.90 -4.64
N ILE A 52 -2.71 0.41 -4.43
CA ILE A 52 -1.67 1.35 -4.85
C ILE A 52 -0.75 1.58 -3.66
N LEU A 53 0.50 1.15 -3.79
CA LEU A 53 1.49 1.21 -2.72
C LEU A 53 2.58 2.23 -3.04
N MET A 54 2.67 3.29 -2.27
CA MET A 54 3.60 4.39 -2.51
C MET A 54 4.82 4.32 -1.61
N GLY A 55 6.00 4.38 -2.22
CA GLY A 55 7.29 4.36 -1.52
C GLY A 55 7.56 5.64 -0.74
N GLY A 56 8.41 5.54 0.28
CA GLY A 56 8.87 6.66 1.10
C GLY A 56 9.86 7.59 0.39
N GLY A 57 10.40 8.56 1.14
CA GLY A 57 11.39 9.52 0.63
C GLY A 57 10.94 10.20 -0.65
N PRO A 58 11.79 10.24 -1.70
CA PRO A 58 11.44 10.83 -3.00
C PRO A 58 10.52 9.92 -3.85
N GLY A 59 10.27 8.67 -3.48
CA GLY A 59 9.48 7.72 -4.26
C GLY A 59 10.10 7.37 -5.63
N ASN A 60 11.42 7.46 -5.76
CA ASN A 60 12.14 7.17 -7.01
C ASN A 60 12.15 5.66 -7.34
N ALA A 61 12.72 5.29 -8.49
CA ALA A 61 12.69 3.92 -8.98
C ALA A 61 13.33 2.89 -8.02
N SER A 62 14.43 3.24 -7.33
CA SER A 62 15.06 2.35 -6.36
C SER A 62 14.14 2.10 -5.16
N ILE A 63 13.62 3.18 -4.58
CA ILE A 63 12.73 3.09 -3.42
C ILE A 63 11.43 2.36 -3.78
N SER A 64 10.83 2.66 -4.92
CA SER A 64 9.61 1.96 -5.36
C SER A 64 9.86 0.48 -5.60
N ARG A 65 11.02 0.11 -6.18
CA ARG A 65 11.41 -1.30 -6.32
C ARG A 65 11.55 -1.97 -4.96
N ASP A 66 12.29 -1.34 -4.04
CA ASP A 66 12.52 -1.92 -2.71
C ASP A 66 11.19 -2.03 -1.94
N THR A 67 10.29 -1.04 -2.06
CA THR A 67 8.92 -1.07 -1.51
C THR A 67 8.11 -2.22 -2.10
N SER A 68 8.22 -2.47 -3.42
CA SER A 68 7.52 -3.58 -4.07
C SER A 68 7.95 -4.94 -3.54
N ILE A 69 9.25 -5.10 -3.26
CA ILE A 69 9.80 -6.34 -2.70
C ILE A 69 9.40 -6.49 -1.23
N TRP A 70 9.56 -5.43 -0.46
CA TRP A 70 9.49 -5.50 1.00
C TRP A 70 8.07 -5.50 1.55
N LEU A 71 7.18 -4.65 1.02
CA LEU A 71 5.78 -4.55 1.46
C LEU A 71 4.81 -5.08 0.40
N GLY A 72 5.10 -4.83 -0.88
CA GLY A 72 4.24 -5.27 -1.97
C GLY A 72 4.09 -6.79 -2.04
N GLY A 73 5.16 -7.54 -1.79
CA GLY A 73 5.12 -9.01 -1.73
C GLY A 73 4.08 -9.54 -0.74
N GLY A 74 4.00 -8.93 0.45
CA GLY A 74 3.05 -9.34 1.47
C GLY A 74 1.58 -9.09 1.09
N PHE A 75 1.27 -8.02 0.37
CA PHE A 75 -0.06 -7.82 -0.22
C PHE A 75 -0.35 -8.85 -1.31
N ALA A 76 0.63 -9.13 -2.19
CA ALA A 76 0.47 -10.10 -3.26
C ALA A 76 0.24 -11.53 -2.72
N GLU A 77 0.89 -11.92 -1.63
CA GLU A 77 0.64 -13.19 -0.91
C GLU A 77 -0.79 -13.31 -0.39
N ARG A 78 -1.47 -12.17 -0.19
CA ARG A 78 -2.84 -12.06 0.32
C ARG A 78 -3.88 -11.79 -0.77
N GLY A 79 -3.53 -12.09 -2.02
CA GLY A 79 -4.47 -12.03 -3.14
C GLY A 79 -4.66 -10.65 -3.78
N TRP A 80 -3.87 -9.64 -3.39
CA TRP A 80 -3.95 -8.30 -3.97
C TRP A 80 -3.13 -8.18 -5.25
N MET A 81 -3.70 -7.53 -6.25
CA MET A 81 -2.91 -6.93 -7.32
C MET A 81 -2.23 -5.70 -6.76
N VAL A 82 -0.90 -5.62 -6.88
CA VAL A 82 -0.11 -4.53 -6.29
C VAL A 82 0.47 -3.66 -7.38
N ALA A 83 0.25 -2.35 -7.30
CA ALA A 83 0.88 -1.37 -8.16
C ALA A 83 1.72 -0.40 -7.33
N VAL A 84 3.04 -0.37 -7.58
CA VAL A 84 3.97 0.54 -6.90
C VAL A 84 4.49 1.56 -7.90
N PRO A 85 3.88 2.74 -8.00
CA PRO A 85 4.28 3.76 -8.95
C PRO A 85 5.62 4.39 -8.55
N VAL A 86 6.37 4.83 -9.58
CA VAL A 86 7.61 5.58 -9.43
C VAL A 86 7.29 7.07 -9.57
N SER A 87 7.65 7.86 -8.57
CA SER A 87 7.43 9.31 -8.62
C SER A 87 8.15 9.95 -9.82
N PRO A 88 7.44 10.71 -10.65
CA PRO A 88 8.02 11.26 -11.88
C PRO A 88 9.03 12.40 -11.63
N ASN A 89 8.99 13.01 -10.45
CA ASN A 89 9.76 14.22 -10.12
C ASN A 89 10.49 14.15 -8.77
N ASN A 90 10.65 12.96 -8.20
CA ASN A 90 11.28 12.74 -6.88
C ASN A 90 10.63 13.48 -5.70
N ARG A 91 9.32 13.78 -5.80
CA ARG A 91 8.53 14.42 -4.73
C ARG A 91 7.54 13.46 -4.07
N ALA A 92 7.84 12.16 -4.07
CA ALA A 92 6.85 11.12 -3.80
C ALA A 92 5.60 11.37 -4.67
N PHE A 93 4.40 11.20 -4.11
CA PHE A 93 3.17 11.56 -4.82
C PHE A 93 2.43 12.71 -4.11
N ARG A 94 3.20 13.66 -3.55
CA ARG A 94 2.70 14.87 -2.88
C ARG A 94 2.33 15.95 -3.91
N GLY A 95 1.26 16.68 -3.62
CA GLY A 95 0.75 17.80 -4.41
C GLY A 95 -0.16 17.37 -5.56
N ASP A 96 -1.03 18.28 -5.97
CA ASP A 96 -2.16 18.01 -6.88
C ASP A 96 -1.76 17.34 -8.19
N GLU A 97 -0.66 17.76 -8.81
CA GLU A 97 -0.19 17.16 -10.06
C GLU A 97 0.15 15.67 -9.89
N ASN A 98 0.90 15.34 -8.82
CA ASN A 98 1.30 13.97 -8.57
C ASN A 98 0.13 13.11 -8.09
N ASN A 99 -0.75 13.67 -7.25
CA ASN A 99 -1.97 13.00 -6.82
C ASN A 99 -2.83 12.61 -8.02
N HIS A 100 -3.03 13.55 -8.97
CA HIS A 100 -3.80 13.30 -10.17
C HIS A 100 -3.20 12.19 -11.05
N LYS A 101 -1.87 12.06 -11.12
CA LYS A 101 -1.22 10.96 -11.84
C LYS A 101 -1.55 9.58 -11.22
N VAL A 102 -1.68 9.49 -9.90
CA VAL A 102 -2.11 8.26 -9.23
C VAL A 102 -3.58 7.96 -9.54
N GLU A 103 -4.47 8.97 -9.53
CA GLU A 103 -5.88 8.80 -9.89
C GLU A 103 -6.03 8.30 -11.35
N GLN A 104 -5.27 8.87 -12.28
CA GLN A 104 -5.23 8.39 -13.66
C GLN A 104 -4.66 6.97 -13.76
N LEU A 105 -3.61 6.64 -13.01
CA LEU A 105 -3.05 5.30 -12.97
C LEU A 105 -4.10 4.27 -12.55
N ILE A 106 -4.87 4.55 -11.51
CA ILE A 106 -5.97 3.67 -11.05
C ILE A 106 -6.97 3.45 -12.18
N THR A 107 -7.38 4.53 -12.86
CA THR A 107 -8.30 4.47 -14.00
C THR A 107 -7.77 3.58 -15.12
N GLU A 108 -6.49 3.68 -15.45
CA GLU A 108 -5.88 2.87 -16.50
C GLU A 108 -5.73 1.40 -16.07
N LEU A 109 -5.33 1.13 -14.83
CA LEU A 109 -5.21 -0.23 -14.31
C LEU A 109 -6.55 -0.94 -14.25
N GLN A 110 -7.60 -0.25 -13.86
CA GLN A 110 -8.94 -0.82 -13.78
C GLN A 110 -9.60 -1.10 -15.15
N LYS A 111 -8.95 -0.78 -16.26
CA LYS A 111 -9.38 -1.26 -17.59
C LYS A 111 -8.98 -2.72 -17.83
N ARG A 112 -8.07 -3.28 -17.04
CA ARG A 112 -7.63 -4.68 -17.14
C ARG A 112 -8.66 -5.61 -16.52
N ASP A 113 -8.95 -6.73 -17.16
CA ASP A 113 -9.99 -7.67 -16.71
C ASP A 113 -9.61 -8.39 -15.41
N GLU A 114 -8.31 -8.59 -15.16
CA GLU A 114 -7.79 -9.21 -13.96
C GLU A 114 -7.84 -8.34 -12.71
N ILE A 115 -8.19 -7.04 -12.85
CA ILE A 115 -8.25 -6.07 -11.74
C ILE A 115 -9.70 -5.69 -11.45
N ALA A 116 -10.10 -5.80 -10.19
CA ALA A 116 -11.41 -5.44 -9.71
C ALA A 116 -11.72 -3.94 -9.96
N LYS A 117 -12.94 -3.68 -10.40
CA LYS A 117 -13.45 -2.32 -10.58
C LYS A 117 -13.94 -1.75 -9.24
N GLY A 118 -14.04 -0.44 -9.16
CA GLY A 118 -14.57 0.27 -7.98
C GLY A 118 -13.48 0.76 -7.03
N LYS A 119 -13.70 0.62 -5.74
CA LYS A 119 -12.77 1.16 -4.74
C LYS A 119 -11.44 0.40 -4.75
N VAL A 120 -10.36 1.13 -4.48
CA VAL A 120 -9.00 0.57 -4.34
C VAL A 120 -8.43 0.88 -2.96
N LEU A 121 -7.50 0.07 -2.50
CA LEU A 121 -6.74 0.36 -1.29
C LEU A 121 -5.59 1.32 -1.62
N LEU A 122 -5.39 2.33 -0.80
CA LEU A 122 -4.16 3.11 -0.82
C LEU A 122 -3.26 2.67 0.33
N ALA A 123 -1.98 2.49 0.04
CA ALA A 123 -0.99 2.18 1.07
C ALA A 123 0.28 2.99 0.84
N GLY A 124 1.04 3.23 1.90
CA GLY A 124 2.29 3.96 1.70
C GLY A 124 3.16 4.06 2.94
N ILE A 125 4.43 4.32 2.69
CA ILE A 125 5.49 4.40 3.67
C ILE A 125 6.00 5.84 3.75
N SER A 126 6.02 6.45 4.94
CA SER A 126 6.60 7.77 5.16
C SER A 126 5.96 8.83 4.23
N ASN A 127 6.71 9.49 3.35
CA ASN A 127 6.15 10.39 2.35
C ASN A 127 5.08 9.71 1.48
N GLY A 128 5.21 8.41 1.21
CA GLY A 128 4.19 7.63 0.50
C GLY A 128 2.91 7.46 1.33
N GLY A 129 3.01 7.26 2.64
CA GLY A 129 1.86 7.23 3.55
C GLY A 129 1.14 8.57 3.63
N MET A 130 1.90 9.67 3.70
CA MET A 130 1.33 11.02 3.62
C MET A 130 0.68 11.30 2.26
N SER A 131 1.27 10.80 1.16
CA SER A 131 0.66 10.89 -0.18
C SER A 131 -0.65 10.11 -0.27
N ALA A 132 -0.71 8.92 0.34
CA ALA A 132 -1.93 8.11 0.38
C ALA A 132 -3.09 8.86 1.08
N LEU A 133 -2.82 9.48 2.22
CA LEU A 133 -3.79 10.31 2.93
C LEU A 133 -4.20 11.54 2.12
N GLU A 134 -3.25 12.20 1.45
CA GLU A 134 -3.51 13.37 0.60
C GLU A 134 -4.42 13.02 -0.59
N ILE A 135 -4.15 11.88 -1.25
CA ILE A 135 -4.97 11.38 -2.35
C ILE A 135 -6.36 10.99 -1.86
N ALA A 136 -6.46 10.28 -0.73
CA ALA A 136 -7.76 9.89 -0.16
C ALA A 136 -8.65 11.11 0.15
N ARG A 137 -8.06 12.21 0.65
CA ARG A 137 -8.79 13.46 0.94
C ARG A 137 -9.43 14.10 -0.29
N ARG A 138 -8.92 13.87 -1.49
CA ARG A 138 -9.49 14.43 -2.73
C ARG A 138 -10.85 13.82 -3.05
N ASN A 139 -11.00 12.50 -2.89
CA ASN A 139 -12.27 11.80 -3.08
C ASN A 139 -12.31 10.48 -2.30
N PRO A 140 -12.64 10.49 -1.00
CA PRO A 140 -12.65 9.29 -0.16
C PRO A 140 -13.53 8.16 -0.71
N ALA A 141 -14.60 8.49 -1.44
CA ALA A 141 -15.52 7.51 -1.99
C ALA A 141 -14.89 6.53 -2.99
N ASN A 142 -13.74 6.89 -3.59
CA ASN A 142 -13.02 6.06 -4.54
C ASN A 142 -12.12 4.99 -3.87
N TYR A 143 -11.97 5.04 -2.55
CA TYR A 143 -11.01 4.21 -1.84
C TYR A 143 -11.67 3.36 -0.76
N MET A 144 -11.11 2.19 -0.49
CA MET A 144 -11.49 1.31 0.61
C MET A 144 -10.99 1.86 1.95
N GLY A 145 -9.79 2.39 1.96
CA GLY A 145 -9.09 2.91 3.12
C GLY A 145 -7.64 3.29 2.79
N VAL A 146 -6.92 3.74 3.81
CA VAL A 146 -5.49 4.05 3.73
C VAL A 146 -4.71 3.26 4.78
N ALA A 147 -3.71 2.47 4.36
CA ALA A 147 -2.69 1.90 5.23
C ALA A 147 -1.43 2.78 5.21
N ALA A 148 -1.27 3.62 6.22
CA ALA A 148 -0.18 4.59 6.39
C ALA A 148 0.86 4.06 7.39
N VAL A 149 2.04 3.64 6.92
CA VAL A 149 2.98 2.85 7.72
C VAL A 149 4.46 3.21 7.49
N PRO A 150 4.92 4.35 8.07
CA PRO A 150 4.19 5.36 8.87
C PRO A 150 3.65 6.53 8.04
N ALA A 151 2.91 7.45 8.68
CA ALA A 151 2.56 8.77 8.17
C ALA A 151 2.31 9.78 9.30
N LEU A 152 2.33 11.07 8.97
CA LEU A 152 1.88 12.16 9.82
C LEU A 152 0.70 12.87 9.17
N ALA A 153 -0.31 13.24 9.97
CA ALA A 153 -1.54 13.91 9.51
C ALA A 153 -2.12 14.81 10.61
N THR A 154 -1.46 15.93 10.86
CA THR A 154 -1.73 16.78 12.05
C THR A 154 -2.78 17.87 11.83
N SER A 155 -3.34 18.03 10.64
CA SER A 155 -4.37 19.04 10.36
C SER A 155 -5.78 18.45 10.51
N VAL A 156 -6.48 18.81 11.58
CA VAL A 156 -7.89 18.43 11.79
C VAL A 156 -8.77 18.91 10.64
N VAL A 157 -8.58 20.17 10.20
CA VAL A 157 -9.41 20.78 9.14
C VAL A 157 -9.28 20.01 7.83
N ASP A 158 -8.05 19.69 7.40
CA ASP A 158 -7.82 18.95 6.17
C ASP A 158 -8.32 17.49 6.24
N ASN A 159 -8.31 16.90 7.44
CA ASN A 159 -8.74 15.53 7.65
C ASN A 159 -10.27 15.36 7.79
N ARG A 160 -11.04 16.44 8.00
CA ARG A 160 -12.52 16.33 8.15
C ARG A 160 -13.24 15.69 6.97
N VAL A 161 -12.68 15.82 5.76
CA VAL A 161 -13.22 15.15 4.58
C VAL A 161 -13.13 13.62 4.67
N LEU A 162 -12.28 13.10 5.57
CA LEU A 162 -12.11 11.68 5.86
C LEU A 162 -13.01 11.19 7.01
N ALA A 163 -14.04 11.92 7.43
CA ALA A 163 -14.95 11.47 8.49
C ALA A 163 -15.58 10.12 8.12
N GLY A 164 -15.45 9.12 9.01
CA GLY A 164 -15.90 7.74 8.79
C GLY A 164 -15.04 6.92 7.80
N PHE A 165 -13.98 7.50 7.24
CA PHE A 165 -13.11 6.81 6.30
C PHE A 165 -12.05 5.97 7.03
N PRO A 166 -11.82 4.68 6.64
CA PRO A 166 -10.88 3.80 7.33
C PRO A 166 -9.42 4.21 7.13
N VAL A 167 -8.69 4.36 8.24
CA VAL A 167 -7.24 4.60 8.22
C VAL A 167 -6.55 3.67 9.21
N TYR A 168 -5.59 2.89 8.72
CA TYR A 168 -4.65 2.10 9.51
C TYR A 168 -3.33 2.85 9.61
N LEU A 169 -2.95 3.26 10.83
CA LEU A 169 -1.74 4.03 11.09
C LEU A 169 -0.81 3.28 12.04
N ARG A 170 0.43 3.09 11.64
CA ARG A 170 1.50 2.59 12.53
C ARG A 170 2.71 3.48 12.43
N ILE A 171 3.31 3.82 13.59
CA ILE A 171 4.56 4.57 13.70
C ILE A 171 5.51 3.78 14.61
N GLY A 172 6.79 3.72 14.24
CA GLY A 172 7.79 3.05 15.06
C GLY A 172 8.12 3.86 16.33
N GLY A 173 8.13 3.22 17.51
CA GLY A 173 8.43 3.88 18.78
C GLY A 173 9.91 4.34 18.93
N ALA A 174 10.83 3.73 18.15
CA ALA A 174 12.23 4.17 18.05
C ALA A 174 12.51 4.83 16.69
N ASP A 175 11.52 5.56 16.15
CA ASP A 175 11.63 6.29 14.89
C ASP A 175 12.71 7.39 14.98
N GLN A 176 13.81 7.20 14.24
CA GLN A 176 14.95 8.11 14.26
C GLN A 176 14.68 9.47 13.57
N LEU A 177 13.53 9.65 12.93
CA LEU A 177 13.09 10.93 12.36
C LEU A 177 12.21 11.75 13.33
N GLY A 178 11.99 11.24 14.56
CA GLY A 178 11.19 11.91 15.57
C GLY A 178 9.68 11.84 15.32
N TRP A 179 9.21 10.89 14.49
CA TRP A 179 7.77 10.78 14.19
C TRP A 179 6.98 10.14 15.35
N ALA A 180 7.65 9.32 16.18
CA ALA A 180 7.04 8.76 17.38
C ALA A 180 6.54 9.86 18.34
N GLU A 181 7.31 10.96 18.49
CA GLU A 181 6.97 12.11 19.33
C GLU A 181 5.74 12.88 18.81
N ARG A 182 5.38 12.67 17.53
CA ARG A 182 4.23 13.30 16.86
C ARG A 182 3.06 12.36 16.66
N PHE A 183 3.14 11.16 17.24
CA PHE A 183 2.06 10.16 17.08
C PHE A 183 0.75 10.65 17.67
N ASP A 184 0.79 11.13 18.93
CA ASP A 184 -0.41 11.58 19.63
C ASP A 184 -1.07 12.75 18.88
N GLU A 185 -0.29 13.75 18.46
CA GLU A 185 -0.78 14.88 17.63
C GLU A 185 -1.47 14.39 16.36
N THR A 186 -0.92 13.38 15.69
CA THR A 186 -1.48 12.81 14.47
C THR A 186 -2.75 12.00 14.74
N ALA A 187 -2.74 11.14 15.77
CA ALA A 187 -3.87 10.31 16.14
C ALA A 187 -5.06 11.15 16.63
N GLU A 188 -4.79 12.17 17.46
CA GLU A 188 -5.81 13.12 17.92
C GLU A 188 -6.42 13.89 16.75
N ALA A 189 -5.59 14.44 15.83
CA ALA A 189 -6.09 15.17 14.68
C ALA A 189 -6.98 14.33 13.75
N LEU A 190 -6.65 13.06 13.55
CA LEU A 190 -7.48 12.13 12.77
C LEU A 190 -8.76 11.77 13.50
N THR A 191 -8.68 11.52 14.81
CA THR A 191 -9.84 11.20 15.65
C THR A 191 -10.81 12.37 15.75
N GLU A 192 -10.33 13.59 15.99
CA GLU A 192 -11.16 14.81 16.02
C GLU A 192 -11.81 15.11 14.66
N ALA A 193 -11.16 14.71 13.57
CA ALA A 193 -11.72 14.79 12.24
C ALA A 193 -12.81 13.73 11.96
N GLY A 194 -13.02 12.80 12.88
CA GLY A 194 -14.02 11.72 12.76
C GLY A 194 -13.60 10.54 11.90
N VAL A 195 -12.31 10.34 11.68
CA VAL A 195 -11.76 9.23 10.91
C VAL A 195 -11.99 7.90 11.64
N ASP A 196 -12.36 6.83 10.90
CA ASP A 196 -12.37 5.46 11.44
C ASP A 196 -10.93 4.97 11.54
N LEU A 197 -10.30 5.28 12.68
CA LEU A 197 -8.86 5.19 12.88
C LEU A 197 -8.47 3.94 13.67
N ASP A 198 -7.60 3.13 13.09
CA ASP A 198 -6.83 2.07 13.78
C ASP A 198 -5.37 2.51 13.86
N ALA A 199 -4.95 3.05 15.00
CA ALA A 199 -3.62 3.62 15.19
C ALA A 199 -2.87 2.98 16.36
N ALA A 200 -1.57 2.71 16.17
CA ALA A 200 -0.69 2.26 17.24
C ALA A 200 0.77 2.65 17.01
N ILE A 201 1.49 2.87 18.12
CA ILE A 201 2.95 2.89 18.14
C ILE A 201 3.45 1.44 18.23
N LEU A 202 4.47 1.13 17.45
CA LEU A 202 5.18 -0.15 17.49
C LEU A 202 6.41 0.00 18.38
N ASP A 203 6.37 -0.54 19.57
CA ASP A 203 7.46 -0.44 20.54
C ASP A 203 8.80 -0.85 19.92
N SER A 204 9.84 -0.05 20.17
CA SER A 204 11.20 -0.28 19.67
C SER A 204 11.38 -0.41 18.16
N ALA A 205 10.33 -0.25 17.36
CA ALA A 205 10.44 -0.29 15.89
C ALA A 205 11.06 1.01 15.36
N PRO A 206 11.99 0.94 14.38
CA PRO A 206 12.53 2.12 13.70
C PRO A 206 11.53 2.76 12.76
N HIS A 207 11.90 3.85 12.05
CA HIS A 207 11.08 4.49 11.03
C HIS A 207 10.61 3.52 9.93
N MET A 208 11.53 2.66 9.48
CA MET A 208 11.25 1.59 8.52
C MET A 208 11.16 0.26 9.29
N PHE A 209 9.96 -0.23 9.50
CA PHE A 209 9.69 -1.47 10.24
C PHE A 209 9.05 -2.54 9.35
N ARG A 210 9.17 -3.79 9.75
CA ARG A 210 8.44 -4.89 9.09
C ARG A 210 6.96 -4.80 9.43
N MET A 211 6.11 -4.99 8.41
CA MET A 211 4.67 -5.03 8.61
C MET A 211 4.26 -6.18 9.54
N ASN A 212 3.46 -5.86 10.52
CA ASN A 212 2.73 -6.86 11.30
C ASN A 212 1.43 -7.22 10.56
N TRP A 213 1.50 -8.31 9.81
CA TRP A 213 0.37 -8.78 9.01
C TRP A 213 -0.79 -9.28 9.85
N GLU A 214 -0.52 -9.89 11.02
CA GLU A 214 -1.56 -10.35 11.96
C GLU A 214 -2.46 -9.19 12.43
N SER A 215 -1.89 -7.99 12.54
CA SER A 215 -2.62 -6.77 12.89
C SER A 215 -3.30 -6.11 11.69
N LEU A 216 -2.73 -6.21 10.49
CA LEU A 216 -3.26 -5.56 9.29
C LEU A 216 -4.38 -6.38 8.63
N GLU A 217 -4.29 -7.71 8.60
CA GLU A 217 -5.27 -8.59 7.93
C GLU A 217 -6.71 -8.36 8.37
N PRO A 218 -7.05 -8.32 9.68
CA PRO A 218 -8.43 -8.07 10.11
C PRO A 218 -8.95 -6.71 9.66
N TRP A 219 -8.07 -5.71 9.59
CA TRP A 219 -8.44 -4.40 9.08
C TRP A 219 -8.66 -4.43 7.56
N LEU A 220 -7.81 -5.16 6.80
CA LEU A 220 -8.00 -5.35 5.36
C LEU A 220 -9.33 -6.07 5.05
N GLU A 221 -9.68 -7.10 5.80
CA GLU A 221 -10.97 -7.80 5.69
C GLU A 221 -12.13 -6.82 5.88
N LYS A 222 -12.11 -6.06 6.97
CA LYS A 222 -13.16 -5.04 7.28
C LYS A 222 -13.37 -4.03 6.15
N VAL A 223 -12.29 -3.54 5.51
CA VAL A 223 -12.42 -2.50 4.47
C VAL A 223 -12.72 -3.06 3.08
N SER A 224 -12.63 -4.38 2.91
CA SER A 224 -12.90 -5.07 1.64
C SER A 224 -14.37 -5.54 1.52
N GLU A 225 -15.14 -5.50 2.61
CA GLU A 225 -16.58 -5.77 2.64
C GLU A 225 -17.39 -4.60 2.05
#